data_dbea391182bb5f7bc93b6f9d60293b19
#
_entry.id   dbea391182bb5f7bc93b6f9d60293b19
#
_cell.length_a   1.000
_cell.length_b   1.000
_cell.length_c   1.000
_cell.angle_alpha   90.00
_cell.angle_beta   90.00
_cell.angle_gamma   90.00
#
_symmetry.space_group_name_H-M   'P 1'
#
loop_
_entity.id
_entity.type
_entity.pdbx_description
1 polymer ?
#
loop_
_entity_poly.entity_id
_entity_poly.type
_entity_poly.pdbx_seq_one_letter_code
_entity_poly.pdbx_strand_id
1 'polypeptide(L)'
;RPMIRHQTGPKDLVAVQSAYTAMDANADVHPFINDMAAAFAWADLVVCRSGALTVAELAAAGVASVLVPFPHAVDDHQRVNAEFLVRGNAGHCVIQRDLTVETLAQLLRQSRDQLLQQATAARALARPEAAQTVATICEELAA
;
A
#
# COMPACT_ATOMS: atom_id res chain seq x y z
N ARG A 1 -11.90 11.30 -13.44
CA ARG A 1 -11.18 10.01 -13.41
C ARG A 1 -9.90 10.21 -12.61
N PRO A 2 -9.47 9.25 -11.76
CA PRO A 2 -8.21 9.35 -11.05
C PRO A 2 -7.02 9.28 -12.03
N MET A 3 -5.91 9.91 -11.64
CA MET A 3 -4.62 9.61 -12.25
C MET A 3 -4.06 8.34 -11.60
N ILE A 4 -3.53 7.42 -12.40
CA ILE A 4 -3.07 6.12 -11.93
C ILE A 4 -1.58 5.99 -12.21
N ARG A 5 -0.81 5.53 -11.21
CA ARG A 5 0.55 5.03 -11.41
C ARG A 5 0.57 3.55 -11.05
N HIS A 6 0.98 2.70 -12.01
CA HIS A 6 0.87 1.26 -11.86
C HIS A 6 2.22 0.57 -12.12
N GLN A 7 2.72 -0.13 -11.12
CA GLN A 7 3.87 -1.03 -11.26
C GLN A 7 3.38 -2.44 -11.57
N THR A 8 3.69 -2.97 -12.75
CA THR A 8 3.18 -4.26 -13.24
C THR A 8 4.18 -5.40 -13.14
N GLY A 9 5.46 -5.10 -13.02
CA GLY A 9 6.54 -6.00 -13.41
C GLY A 9 6.73 -6.03 -14.94
N PRO A 10 7.89 -6.53 -15.40
CA PRO A 10 8.23 -6.50 -16.84
C PRO A 10 7.35 -7.40 -17.72
N LYS A 11 6.80 -8.50 -17.16
CA LYS A 11 6.00 -9.47 -17.93
C LYS A 11 4.66 -8.90 -18.38
N ASP A 12 4.00 -8.14 -17.52
CA ASP A 12 2.61 -7.69 -17.75
C ASP A 12 2.54 -6.26 -18.31
N LEU A 13 3.68 -5.58 -18.47
CA LEU A 13 3.76 -4.17 -18.87
C LEU A 13 2.94 -3.86 -20.11
N VAL A 14 3.19 -4.56 -21.21
CA VAL A 14 2.54 -4.29 -22.51
C VAL A 14 1.03 -4.56 -22.44
N ALA A 15 0.63 -5.66 -21.80
CA ALA A 15 -0.78 -6.01 -21.68
C ALA A 15 -1.55 -4.99 -20.85
N VAL A 16 -0.97 -4.53 -19.75
CA VAL A 16 -1.60 -3.53 -18.87
C VAL A 16 -1.65 -2.16 -19.53
N GLN A 17 -0.58 -1.71 -20.20
CA GLN A 17 -0.58 -0.47 -20.98
C GLN A 17 -1.68 -0.47 -22.05
N SER A 18 -1.80 -1.58 -22.80
CA SER A 18 -2.83 -1.73 -23.83
C SER A 18 -4.24 -1.67 -23.23
N ALA A 19 -4.46 -2.30 -22.08
CA ALA A 19 -5.75 -2.27 -21.39
C ALA A 19 -6.14 -0.85 -20.94
N TYR A 20 -5.22 -0.08 -20.37
CA TYR A 20 -5.49 1.31 -19.98
C TYR A 20 -5.75 2.20 -21.20
N THR A 21 -4.99 2.02 -22.27
CA THR A 21 -5.18 2.76 -23.55
C THR A 21 -6.55 2.47 -24.15
N ALA A 22 -6.98 1.21 -24.19
CA ALA A 22 -8.30 0.82 -24.69
C ALA A 22 -9.47 1.42 -23.91
N MET A 23 -9.27 1.72 -22.63
CA MET A 23 -10.27 2.36 -21.77
C MET A 23 -10.15 3.88 -21.70
N ASP A 24 -9.27 4.49 -22.46
CA ASP A 24 -8.95 5.92 -22.39
C ASP A 24 -8.69 6.37 -20.93
N ALA A 25 -7.94 5.57 -20.18
CA ALA A 25 -7.60 5.83 -18.80
C ALA A 25 -6.25 6.54 -18.66
N ASN A 26 -6.19 7.56 -17.81
CA ASN A 26 -4.95 8.29 -17.52
C ASN A 26 -4.08 7.46 -16.56
N ALA A 27 -3.21 6.62 -17.10
CA ALA A 27 -2.36 5.72 -16.36
C ALA A 27 -0.89 5.81 -16.81
N ASP A 28 -0.02 6.01 -15.83
CA ASP A 28 1.44 5.96 -15.95
C ASP A 28 1.89 4.56 -15.51
N VAL A 29 2.26 3.68 -16.46
CA VAL A 29 2.50 2.26 -16.23
C VAL A 29 3.98 1.95 -16.35
N HIS A 30 4.55 1.40 -15.29
CA HIS A 30 5.97 1.08 -15.16
C HIS A 30 6.23 -0.40 -14.93
N PRO A 31 7.32 -0.97 -15.47
CA PRO A 31 7.74 -2.30 -15.10
C PRO A 31 8.24 -2.34 -13.65
N PHE A 32 8.84 -1.24 -13.17
CA PHE A 32 9.34 -1.06 -11.82
C PHE A 32 9.40 0.44 -11.47
N ILE A 33 9.03 0.79 -10.24
CA ILE A 33 9.12 2.16 -9.71
C ILE A 33 10.38 2.22 -8.82
N ASN A 34 11.38 2.98 -9.24
CA ASN A 34 12.65 3.08 -8.52
C ASN A 34 12.55 3.96 -7.27
N ASP A 35 11.79 5.05 -7.35
CA ASP A 35 11.59 5.97 -6.23
C ASP A 35 10.21 5.75 -5.60
N MET A 36 10.15 4.77 -4.69
CA MET A 36 8.92 4.45 -3.96
C MET A 36 8.53 5.57 -2.99
N ALA A 37 9.49 6.30 -2.43
CA ALA A 37 9.20 7.41 -1.54
C ALA A 37 8.44 8.53 -2.28
N ALA A 38 8.91 8.90 -3.47
CA ALA A 38 8.21 9.86 -4.32
C ALA A 38 6.85 9.33 -4.80
N ALA A 39 6.73 8.03 -5.06
CA ALA A 39 5.46 7.41 -5.47
C ALA A 39 4.43 7.46 -4.33
N PHE A 40 4.82 7.15 -3.09
CA PHE A 40 3.93 7.24 -1.93
C PHE A 40 3.57 8.70 -1.60
N ALA A 41 4.51 9.64 -1.72
CA ALA A 41 4.25 11.07 -1.49
C ALA A 41 3.29 11.67 -2.53
N TRP A 42 3.26 11.11 -3.75
CA TRP A 42 2.34 11.51 -4.81
C TRP A 42 0.93 10.93 -4.63
N ALA A 43 0.80 9.75 -4.04
CA ALA A 43 -0.45 9.00 -3.99
C ALA A 43 -1.40 9.53 -2.91
N ASP A 44 -2.67 9.70 -3.26
CA ASP A 44 -3.76 9.87 -2.27
C ASP A 44 -4.21 8.52 -1.70
N LEU A 45 -4.11 7.45 -2.50
CA LEU A 45 -4.48 6.08 -2.13
C LEU A 45 -3.55 5.07 -2.80
N VAL A 46 -3.07 4.10 -2.05
CA VAL A 46 -2.23 3.01 -2.55
C VAL A 46 -2.98 1.68 -2.50
N VAL A 47 -3.02 0.95 -3.62
CA VAL A 47 -3.54 -0.42 -3.68
C VAL A 47 -2.36 -1.37 -3.84
N CYS A 48 -2.10 -2.24 -2.87
CA CYS A 48 -0.91 -3.10 -2.90
C CYS A 48 -1.06 -4.38 -2.08
N ARG A 49 -0.06 -5.26 -2.16
CA ARG A 49 0.12 -6.38 -1.24
C ARG A 49 0.54 -5.89 0.15
N SER A 50 0.30 -6.71 1.17
CA SER A 50 0.58 -6.37 2.57
C SER A 50 1.84 -7.07 3.13
N GLY A 51 2.95 -6.98 2.38
CA GLY A 51 4.26 -7.37 2.90
C GLY A 51 4.65 -6.50 4.11
N ALA A 52 5.42 -7.04 5.05
CA ALA A 52 5.77 -6.32 6.28
C ALA A 52 6.46 -4.98 6.03
N LEU A 53 7.42 -4.94 5.10
CA LEU A 53 8.10 -3.70 4.72
C LEU A 53 7.14 -2.70 4.08
N THR A 54 6.28 -3.15 3.17
CA THR A 54 5.29 -2.29 2.51
C THR A 54 4.35 -1.65 3.53
N VAL A 55 3.86 -2.42 4.51
CA VAL A 55 3.00 -1.90 5.59
C VAL A 55 3.73 -0.84 6.42
N ALA A 56 5.02 -1.07 6.75
CA ALA A 56 5.83 -0.10 7.47
C ALA A 56 6.09 1.17 6.64
N GLU A 57 6.35 1.03 5.34
CA GLU A 57 6.56 2.15 4.41
C GLU A 57 5.29 2.99 4.23
N LEU A 58 4.11 2.36 4.11
CA LEU A 58 2.81 3.05 4.05
C LEU A 58 2.55 3.86 5.32
N ALA A 59 2.82 3.28 6.50
CA ALA A 59 2.74 4.00 7.76
C ALA A 59 3.71 5.17 7.80
N ALA A 60 4.97 4.97 7.43
CA ALA A 60 6.00 6.01 7.41
C ALA A 60 5.68 7.15 6.42
N ALA A 61 5.13 6.81 5.26
CA ALA A 61 4.68 7.81 4.28
C ALA A 61 3.42 8.56 4.72
N GLY A 62 2.58 7.94 5.55
CA GLY A 62 1.29 8.49 5.94
C GLY A 62 0.34 8.56 4.75
N VAL A 63 0.08 7.44 4.10
CA VAL A 63 -0.80 7.35 2.93
C VAL A 63 -1.92 6.35 3.17
N ALA A 64 -3.14 6.66 2.71
CA ALA A 64 -4.27 5.75 2.77
C ALA A 64 -4.02 4.51 1.90
N SER A 65 -4.51 3.34 2.34
CA SER A 65 -4.21 2.11 1.62
C SER A 65 -5.38 1.13 1.51
N VAL A 66 -5.40 0.39 0.39
CA VAL A 66 -6.18 -0.82 0.19
C VAL A 66 -5.20 -1.99 0.08
N LEU A 67 -5.19 -2.81 1.09
CA LEU A 67 -4.28 -3.94 1.23
C LEU A 67 -4.94 -5.20 0.69
N VAL A 68 -4.27 -5.86 -0.25
CA VAL A 68 -4.74 -7.12 -0.84
C VAL A 68 -3.71 -8.21 -0.51
N PRO A 69 -3.88 -8.94 0.61
CA PRO A 69 -2.94 -9.99 1.01
C PRO A 69 -2.72 -11.02 -0.11
N PHE A 70 -1.48 -11.48 -0.25
CA PHE A 70 -1.17 -12.54 -1.20
C PHE A 70 -1.77 -13.87 -0.74
N PRO A 71 -2.61 -14.54 -1.56
CA PRO A 71 -3.41 -15.69 -1.11
C PRO A 71 -2.59 -16.95 -0.77
N HIS A 72 -1.34 -17.02 -1.23
CA HIS A 72 -0.43 -18.14 -0.97
C HIS A 72 0.70 -17.76 0.00
N ALA A 73 0.51 -16.70 0.80
CA ALA A 73 1.47 -16.35 1.84
C ALA A 73 1.51 -17.43 2.92
N VAL A 74 2.72 -17.86 3.30
CA VAL A 74 2.91 -18.85 4.36
C VAL A 74 2.26 -18.33 5.66
N ASP A 75 1.50 -19.17 6.34
CA ASP A 75 0.84 -18.85 7.62
C ASP A 75 -0.02 -17.56 7.61
N ASP A 76 -0.54 -17.17 6.43
CA ASP A 76 -1.41 -16.00 6.28
C ASP A 76 -0.81 -14.68 6.82
N HIS A 77 0.53 -14.60 6.92
CA HIS A 77 1.23 -13.46 7.53
C HIS A 77 0.88 -12.13 6.85
N GLN A 78 0.58 -12.10 5.56
CA GLN A 78 0.20 -10.84 4.90
C GLN A 78 -1.16 -10.31 5.38
N ARG A 79 -2.11 -11.18 5.73
CA ARG A 79 -3.37 -10.74 6.33
C ARG A 79 -3.11 -10.14 7.72
N VAL A 80 -2.28 -10.78 8.53
CA VAL A 80 -1.90 -10.25 9.85
C VAL A 80 -1.20 -8.89 9.72
N ASN A 81 -0.29 -8.74 8.75
CA ASN A 81 0.35 -7.44 8.48
C ASN A 81 -0.68 -6.36 8.10
N ALA A 82 -1.66 -6.70 7.24
CA ALA A 82 -2.72 -5.76 6.87
C ALA A 82 -3.54 -5.29 8.07
N GLU A 83 -3.83 -6.19 9.02
CA GLU A 83 -4.59 -5.87 10.23
C GLU A 83 -3.95 -4.74 11.07
N PHE A 84 -2.64 -4.57 11.02
CA PHE A 84 -1.94 -3.49 11.70
C PHE A 84 -2.46 -2.11 11.27
N LEU A 85 -2.59 -1.87 9.95
CA LEU A 85 -3.13 -0.61 9.44
C LEU A 85 -4.65 -0.53 9.59
N VAL A 86 -5.37 -1.65 9.37
CA VAL A 86 -6.83 -1.68 9.46
C VAL A 86 -7.32 -1.38 10.87
N ARG A 87 -6.72 -1.99 11.90
CA ARG A 87 -7.06 -1.72 13.32
C ARG A 87 -6.77 -0.28 13.73
N GLY A 88 -5.81 0.36 13.08
CA GLY A 88 -5.50 1.78 13.27
C GLY A 88 -6.36 2.73 12.42
N ASN A 89 -7.37 2.24 11.71
CA ASN A 89 -8.18 3.02 10.76
C ASN A 89 -7.36 3.71 9.65
N ALA A 90 -6.23 3.10 9.27
CA ALA A 90 -5.29 3.64 8.28
C ALA A 90 -5.52 3.11 6.86
N GLY A 91 -6.48 2.22 6.65
CA GLY A 91 -6.77 1.64 5.36
C GLY A 91 -7.76 0.48 5.41
N HIS A 92 -7.91 -0.19 4.29
CA HIS A 92 -8.81 -1.33 4.12
C HIS A 92 -8.01 -2.59 3.77
N CYS A 93 -8.51 -3.75 4.20
CA CYS A 93 -8.01 -5.05 3.76
C CYS A 93 -9.10 -5.77 2.97
N VAL A 94 -8.77 -6.21 1.75
CA VAL A 94 -9.67 -6.97 0.89
C VAL A 94 -8.97 -8.26 0.46
N ILE A 95 -9.55 -9.40 0.79
CA ILE A 95 -9.02 -10.69 0.35
C ILE A 95 -9.15 -10.80 -1.17
N GLN A 96 -8.15 -11.32 -1.86
CA GLN A 96 -8.08 -11.30 -3.32
C GLN A 96 -9.33 -11.88 -4.01
N ARG A 97 -9.93 -12.95 -3.48
CA ARG A 97 -11.15 -13.56 -4.03
C ARG A 97 -12.37 -12.63 -3.95
N ASP A 98 -12.36 -11.67 -3.03
CA ASP A 98 -13.46 -10.76 -2.76
C ASP A 98 -13.22 -9.38 -3.44
N LEU A 99 -12.05 -9.21 -4.10
CA LEU A 99 -11.70 -8.02 -4.85
C LEU A 99 -12.35 -8.05 -6.23
N THR A 100 -13.57 -7.56 -6.30
CA THR A 100 -14.31 -7.36 -7.56
C THR A 100 -14.10 -5.95 -8.11
N VAL A 101 -14.54 -5.72 -9.35
CA VAL A 101 -14.54 -4.37 -9.95
C VAL A 101 -15.38 -3.40 -9.11
N GLU A 102 -16.54 -3.86 -8.61
CA GLU A 102 -17.46 -3.08 -7.78
C GLU A 102 -16.84 -2.72 -6.43
N THR A 103 -16.20 -3.70 -5.75
CA THR A 103 -15.52 -3.48 -4.47
C THR A 103 -14.40 -2.47 -4.63
N LEU A 104 -13.55 -2.63 -5.67
CA LEU A 104 -12.46 -1.70 -5.92
C LEU A 104 -12.99 -0.30 -6.27
N ALA A 105 -14.02 -0.21 -7.12
CA ALA A 105 -14.62 1.06 -7.49
C ALA A 105 -15.22 1.81 -6.28
N GLN A 106 -15.80 1.11 -5.31
CA GLN A 106 -16.27 1.71 -4.06
C GLN A 106 -15.11 2.27 -3.24
N LEU A 107 -14.03 1.52 -3.08
CA LEU A 107 -12.85 1.94 -2.34
C LEU A 107 -12.13 3.14 -3.00
N LEU A 108 -12.16 3.23 -4.33
CA LEU A 108 -11.61 4.36 -5.07
C LEU A 108 -12.48 5.62 -5.04
N ARG A 109 -13.74 5.53 -4.57
CA ARG A 109 -14.67 6.67 -4.45
C ARG A 109 -14.67 7.34 -3.08
N GLN A 110 -13.72 7.02 -2.22
CA GLN A 110 -13.58 7.66 -0.93
C GLN A 110 -13.41 9.18 -1.10
N SER A 111 -14.01 9.94 -0.18
CA SER A 111 -13.83 11.39 -0.17
C SER A 111 -12.41 11.76 0.23
N ARG A 112 -11.99 12.97 -0.14
CA ARG A 112 -10.67 13.49 0.27
C ARG A 112 -10.51 13.49 1.80
N ASP A 113 -11.55 13.81 2.54
CA ASP A 113 -11.52 13.81 4.01
C ASP A 113 -11.29 12.42 4.59
N GLN A 114 -11.93 11.39 4.00
CA GLN A 114 -11.71 9.99 4.41
C GLN A 114 -10.28 9.56 4.13
N LEU A 115 -9.74 9.86 2.96
CA LEU A 115 -8.35 9.56 2.62
C LEU A 115 -7.38 10.29 3.55
N LEU A 116 -7.62 11.56 3.86
CA LEU A 116 -6.79 12.34 4.79
C LEU A 116 -6.84 11.78 6.23
N GLN A 117 -8.01 11.34 6.70
CA GLN A 117 -8.15 10.69 8.00
C GLN A 117 -7.32 9.38 8.05
N GLN A 118 -7.41 8.55 7.02
CA GLN A 118 -6.62 7.31 6.92
C GLN A 118 -5.12 7.60 6.84
N ALA A 119 -4.71 8.58 6.06
CA ALA A 119 -3.32 8.99 5.93
C ALA A 119 -2.73 9.48 7.26
N THR A 120 -3.50 10.29 8.00
CA THR A 120 -3.13 10.76 9.34
C THR A 120 -3.02 9.59 10.33
N ALA A 121 -3.96 8.66 10.29
CA ALA A 121 -3.95 7.46 11.11
C ALA A 121 -2.76 6.55 10.77
N ALA A 122 -2.44 6.37 9.47
CA ALA A 122 -1.26 5.64 9.04
C ALA A 122 0.02 6.25 9.61
N ARG A 123 0.18 7.56 9.51
CA ARG A 123 1.35 8.28 10.03
C ARG A 123 1.51 8.12 11.55
N ALA A 124 0.42 8.09 12.29
CA ALA A 124 0.44 7.88 13.73
C ALA A 124 0.93 6.48 14.15
N LEU A 125 0.82 5.49 13.26
CA LEU A 125 1.31 4.12 13.46
C LEU A 125 2.80 3.96 13.10
N ALA A 126 3.41 4.93 12.44
CA ALA A 126 4.80 4.87 12.01
C ALA A 126 5.76 4.66 13.20
N ARG A 127 6.85 3.95 12.94
CA ARG A 127 7.94 3.69 13.89
C ARG A 127 9.29 4.11 13.27
N PRO A 128 9.52 5.41 13.02
CA PRO A 128 10.73 5.88 12.34
C PRO A 128 12.01 5.54 13.11
N GLU A 129 11.95 5.45 14.44
CA GLU A 129 13.08 5.16 15.31
C GLU A 129 13.28 3.67 15.60
N ALA A 130 12.58 2.77 14.87
CA ALA A 130 12.63 1.33 15.16
C ALA A 130 14.05 0.77 15.09
N ALA A 131 14.85 1.13 14.08
CA ALA A 131 16.21 0.67 13.93
C ALA A 131 17.11 1.15 15.10
N GLN A 132 16.98 2.41 15.51
CA GLN A 132 17.72 2.97 16.63
C GLN A 132 17.32 2.29 17.96
N THR A 133 16.02 2.05 18.16
CA THR A 133 15.52 1.35 19.35
C THR A 133 16.11 -0.06 19.45
N VAL A 134 16.13 -0.80 18.35
CA VAL A 134 16.73 -2.16 18.32
C VAL A 134 18.24 -2.09 18.60
N ALA A 135 18.97 -1.15 18.00
CA ALA A 135 20.40 -0.98 18.23
C ALA A 135 20.68 -0.69 19.70
N THR A 136 19.95 0.21 20.34
CA THR A 136 20.10 0.53 21.76
C THR A 136 19.86 -0.68 22.66
N ILE A 137 18.80 -1.46 22.39
CA ILE A 137 18.52 -2.70 23.14
C ILE A 137 19.68 -3.71 22.98
N CYS A 138 20.22 -3.88 21.78
CA CYS A 138 21.36 -4.77 21.57
C CYS A 138 22.61 -4.32 22.34
N GLU A 139 22.89 -3.02 22.38
CA GLU A 139 24.01 -2.45 23.15
C GLU A 139 23.85 -2.69 24.66
N GLU A 140 22.64 -2.46 25.20
CA GLU A 140 22.31 -2.68 26.60
C GLU A 140 22.44 -4.15 27.02
N LEU A 141 22.08 -5.09 26.14
CA LEU A 141 22.19 -6.54 26.42
C LEU A 141 23.63 -7.07 26.26
N ALA A 142 24.50 -6.34 25.56
CA ALA A 142 25.90 -6.72 25.37
C ALA A 142 26.84 -6.15 26.44
N ALA A 143 26.37 -5.25 27.26
CA ALA A 143 27.13 -4.61 28.35
C ALA A 143 27.10 -5.44 29.63
#